data_0a156631011446dae33cc09aa89e5bb9
#
_entry.id   0a156631011446dae33cc09aa89e5bb9
#
_cell.length_a   1.000
_cell.length_b   1.000
_cell.length_c   1.000
_cell.angle_alpha   90.00
_cell.angle_beta   90.00
_cell.angle_gamma   90.00
#
_symmetry.space_group_name_H-M   'P 1'
#
loop_
_entity.id
_entity.type
_entity.pdbx_description
1 polymer ?
#
loop_
_entity_poly.entity_id
_entity_poly.type
_entity_poly.pdbx_seq_one_letter_code
_entity_poly.pdbx_strand_id
1 'polypeptide(L)'
;MSTQQILGEDTYDDRGFLARLSLFDWLWAAALLLGSVYASYHFAPWMDRYEHGILYLTWASTVAIGWMWKPARLFTIVVAAVTLFAVMRYPDLAAAETDFFLNYLLSSQAAIMWMCALFLAAPVVYFAGLLGRAAFLERLGTAMMWLASGAGLVGLLVRWWESYLIAPEVGRIPVTNLYEVFVLFAFTTGLIYLYYEYRYQTRALGGFVGLIIAASIGFLLWYHFVQGAHEIDPLIPALQSWWMKIHVPTNFVAYGAFAIAAMIGVAYLIQARMPNAWQRRGLPSPEVMDDLMYKNIALGFAFFTIATILGALWAAEAWGGYWSWDPKETWSLITWLNYAAWLHLRFTKGWRGTPMAWWAVAGLFVVTFTFLGVNIFLSGLHSYGEL
;
A
#
# COMPACT_ATOMS: atom_id res chain seq x y z
N MET A 1 -5.46 27.11 14.50
CA MET A 1 -5.96 26.03 15.37
C MET A 1 -4.78 25.54 16.21
N SER A 2 -4.92 25.46 17.52
CA SER A 2 -3.87 24.95 18.41
C SER A 2 -3.70 23.45 18.21
N THR A 3 -2.51 22.91 18.51
CA THR A 3 -2.18 21.46 18.42
C THR A 3 -3.19 20.62 19.22
N GLN A 4 -3.74 21.14 20.31
CA GLN A 4 -4.79 20.51 21.10
C GLN A 4 -6.13 20.41 20.39
N GLN A 5 -6.49 21.35 19.51
CA GLN A 5 -7.72 21.29 18.70
C GLN A 5 -7.62 20.29 17.53
N ILE A 6 -6.41 20.01 17.04
CA ILE A 6 -6.17 19.01 15.99
C ILE A 6 -6.21 17.59 16.56
N LEU A 7 -5.80 17.43 17.83
CA LEU A 7 -5.81 16.12 18.51
C LEU A 7 -7.22 15.73 19.03
N GLY A 8 -8.25 16.57 18.82
CA GLY A 8 -9.57 16.37 19.42
C GLY A 8 -9.43 16.21 20.94
N GLU A 9 -10.11 16.97 21.74
CA GLU A 9 -10.43 16.53 23.10
C GLU A 9 -11.28 15.26 22.94
N ASP A 10 -10.62 14.11 22.78
CA ASP A 10 -11.25 12.85 23.14
C ASP A 10 -11.55 13.00 24.62
N THR A 11 -12.78 13.41 24.95
CA THR A 11 -13.34 13.18 26.26
C THR A 11 -13.02 11.74 26.56
N TYR A 12 -12.14 11.51 27.52
CA TYR A 12 -11.63 10.19 27.88
C TYR A 12 -12.86 9.33 28.20
N ASP A 13 -13.29 8.56 27.21
CA ASP A 13 -14.42 7.67 27.35
C ASP A 13 -13.88 6.39 27.99
N ASP A 14 -14.15 6.20 29.26
CA ASP A 14 -13.69 5.04 30.03
C ASP A 14 -14.19 3.69 29.49
N ARG A 15 -15.14 3.72 28.54
CA ARG A 15 -15.62 2.50 27.89
C ARG A 15 -14.54 1.89 27.01
N GLY A 16 -14.32 0.59 27.12
CA GLY A 16 -13.41 -0.15 26.25
C GLY A 16 -13.77 0.01 24.76
N PHE A 17 -12.78 -0.16 23.87
CA PHE A 17 -12.95 0.01 22.42
C PHE A 17 -14.20 -0.68 21.85
N LEU A 18 -14.44 -1.95 22.23
CA LEU A 18 -15.59 -2.72 21.74
C LEU A 18 -16.95 -2.15 22.21
N ALA A 19 -16.99 -1.53 23.40
CA ALA A 19 -18.21 -0.93 23.94
C ALA A 19 -18.60 0.40 23.24
N ARG A 20 -17.68 0.97 22.44
CA ARG A 20 -17.92 2.18 21.63
C ARG A 20 -18.46 1.87 20.25
N LEU A 21 -18.44 0.59 19.83
CA LEU A 21 -18.90 0.18 18.51
C LEU A 21 -20.42 0.31 18.42
N SER A 22 -20.88 0.90 17.33
CA SER A 22 -22.29 1.05 16.98
C SER A 22 -22.86 -0.23 16.38
N LEU A 23 -24.20 -0.32 16.28
CA LEU A 23 -24.87 -1.42 15.58
C LEU A 23 -24.34 -1.58 14.14
N PHE A 24 -24.08 -0.46 13.43
CA PHE A 24 -23.54 -0.51 12.08
C PHE A 24 -22.10 -1.07 12.02
N ASP A 25 -21.30 -0.89 13.06
CA ASP A 25 -19.97 -1.49 13.16
C ASP A 25 -20.07 -3.02 13.27
N TRP A 26 -21.01 -3.51 14.03
CA TRP A 26 -21.27 -4.95 14.16
C TRP A 26 -21.91 -5.55 12.90
N LEU A 27 -22.82 -4.83 12.25
CA LEU A 27 -23.41 -5.26 10.97
C LEU A 27 -22.33 -5.35 9.87
N TRP A 28 -21.39 -4.41 9.85
CA TRP A 28 -20.23 -4.47 8.97
C TRP A 28 -19.40 -5.74 9.19
N ALA A 29 -19.05 -6.04 10.43
CA ALA A 29 -18.29 -7.24 10.78
C ALA A 29 -19.05 -8.54 10.43
N ALA A 30 -20.34 -8.58 10.72
CA ALA A 30 -21.19 -9.74 10.44
C ALA A 30 -21.37 -9.97 8.93
N ALA A 31 -21.60 -8.92 8.13
CA ALA A 31 -21.76 -9.05 6.68
C ALA A 31 -20.48 -9.59 6.02
N LEU A 32 -19.30 -9.07 6.41
CA LEU A 32 -18.02 -9.58 5.93
C LEU A 32 -17.75 -11.01 6.41
N LEU A 33 -18.14 -11.36 7.65
CA LEU A 33 -17.99 -12.73 8.15
C LEU A 33 -18.85 -13.71 7.34
N LEU A 34 -20.11 -13.36 7.08
CA LEU A 34 -20.99 -14.18 6.26
C LEU A 34 -20.45 -14.40 4.86
N GLY A 35 -19.90 -13.34 4.25
CA GLY A 35 -19.21 -13.46 2.95
C GLY A 35 -17.99 -14.37 3.02
N SER A 36 -17.17 -14.27 4.07
CA SER A 36 -15.99 -15.11 4.25
C SER A 36 -16.37 -16.57 4.52
N VAL A 37 -17.42 -16.82 5.34
CA VAL A 37 -17.94 -18.18 5.58
C VAL A 37 -18.49 -18.78 4.28
N TYR A 38 -19.26 -18.01 3.53
CA TYR A 38 -19.77 -18.45 2.22
C TYR A 38 -18.61 -18.81 1.26
N ALA A 39 -17.62 -17.95 1.14
CA ALA A 39 -16.45 -18.21 0.30
C ALA A 39 -15.67 -19.44 0.79
N SER A 40 -15.44 -19.56 2.09
CA SER A 40 -14.78 -20.72 2.72
C SER A 40 -15.49 -22.03 2.43
N TYR A 41 -16.83 -22.04 2.44
CA TYR A 41 -17.63 -23.22 2.13
C TYR A 41 -17.70 -23.51 0.62
N HIS A 42 -17.96 -22.49 -0.19
CA HIS A 42 -18.18 -22.64 -1.63
C HIS A 42 -16.89 -23.01 -2.37
N PHE A 43 -15.76 -22.47 -1.95
CA PHE A 43 -14.45 -22.71 -2.54
C PHE A 43 -13.59 -23.74 -1.78
N ALA A 44 -14.16 -24.42 -0.77
CA ALA A 44 -13.45 -25.43 0.03
C ALA A 44 -12.67 -26.47 -0.79
N PRO A 45 -13.15 -26.98 -1.95
CA PRO A 45 -12.40 -27.92 -2.75
C PRO A 45 -11.11 -27.35 -3.39
N TRP A 46 -11.00 -26.02 -3.45
CA TRP A 46 -9.90 -25.28 -4.11
C TRP A 46 -8.97 -24.58 -3.12
N MET A 47 -9.32 -24.60 -1.81
CA MET A 47 -8.61 -23.88 -0.77
C MET A 47 -7.94 -24.86 0.20
N ASP A 48 -6.66 -24.63 0.46
CA ASP A 48 -5.95 -25.31 1.53
C ASP A 48 -6.23 -24.66 2.92
N ARG A 49 -5.69 -25.29 3.98
CA ARG A 49 -5.84 -24.77 5.36
C ARG A 49 -5.25 -23.37 5.58
N TYR A 50 -4.21 -23.02 4.84
CA TYR A 50 -3.53 -21.73 4.95
C TYR A 50 -4.33 -20.64 4.25
N GLU A 51 -4.94 -20.96 3.11
CA GLU A 51 -5.81 -20.05 2.38
C GLU A 51 -7.08 -19.73 3.16
N HIS A 52 -7.67 -20.69 3.86
CA HIS A 52 -8.72 -20.43 4.81
C HIS A 52 -8.25 -19.48 5.92
N GLY A 53 -7.03 -19.69 6.48
CA GLY A 53 -6.44 -18.78 7.46
C GLY A 53 -6.27 -17.36 6.93
N ILE A 54 -5.75 -17.21 5.70
CA ILE A 54 -5.57 -15.91 5.03
C ILE A 54 -6.92 -15.22 4.80
N LEU A 55 -7.95 -15.96 4.38
CA LEU A 55 -9.30 -15.43 4.21
C LEU A 55 -9.85 -14.81 5.50
N TYR A 56 -9.76 -15.53 6.62
CA TYR A 56 -10.23 -15.01 7.90
C TYR A 56 -9.34 -13.90 8.47
N LEU A 57 -8.04 -13.90 8.20
CA LEU A 57 -7.14 -12.78 8.51
C LEU A 57 -7.52 -11.54 7.72
N THR A 58 -7.84 -11.70 6.43
CA THR A 58 -8.31 -10.62 5.56
C THR A 58 -9.64 -10.06 6.05
N TRP A 59 -10.58 -10.94 6.45
CA TRP A 59 -11.82 -10.52 7.10
C TRP A 59 -11.55 -9.67 8.33
N ALA A 60 -10.75 -10.17 9.28
CA ALA A 60 -10.46 -9.47 10.53
C ALA A 60 -9.78 -8.11 10.28
N SER A 61 -8.84 -8.05 9.33
CA SER A 61 -8.16 -6.81 8.95
C SER A 61 -9.11 -5.80 8.32
N THR A 62 -9.98 -6.24 7.41
CA THR A 62 -10.97 -5.36 6.75
C THR A 62 -12.02 -4.84 7.74
N VAL A 63 -12.44 -5.68 8.68
CA VAL A 63 -13.32 -5.27 9.80
C VAL A 63 -12.64 -4.20 10.64
N ALA A 64 -11.41 -4.45 11.09
CA ALA A 64 -10.65 -3.51 11.93
C ALA A 64 -10.42 -2.16 11.22
N ILE A 65 -10.03 -2.18 9.94
CA ILE A 65 -9.87 -0.97 9.13
C ILE A 65 -11.21 -0.21 9.05
N GLY A 66 -12.31 -0.91 8.76
CA GLY A 66 -13.63 -0.28 8.69
C GLY A 66 -14.15 0.26 10.03
N TRP A 67 -13.72 -0.30 11.16
CA TRP A 67 -14.02 0.25 12.49
C TRP A 67 -13.21 1.50 12.81
N MET A 68 -11.94 1.52 12.44
CA MET A 68 -11.05 2.66 12.69
C MET A 68 -11.21 3.79 11.66
N TRP A 69 -11.60 3.46 10.44
CA TRP A 69 -11.67 4.39 9.31
C TRP A 69 -12.94 4.17 8.48
N LYS A 70 -14.02 4.85 8.85
CA LYS A 70 -15.34 4.67 8.23
C LYS A 70 -15.37 4.84 6.69
N PRO A 71 -14.64 5.79 6.07
CA PRO A 71 -14.59 5.89 4.60
C PRO A 71 -14.12 4.61 3.89
N ALA A 72 -13.28 3.79 4.54
CA ALA A 72 -12.83 2.52 3.98
C ALA A 72 -13.97 1.54 3.72
N ARG A 73 -15.10 1.62 4.45
CA ARG A 73 -16.26 0.76 4.21
C ARG A 73 -16.88 0.97 2.84
N LEU A 74 -17.15 2.24 2.50
CA LEU A 74 -17.69 2.59 1.19
C LEU A 74 -16.71 2.18 0.08
N PHE A 75 -15.42 2.46 0.28
CA PHE A 75 -14.37 2.05 -0.64
C PHE A 75 -14.38 0.53 -0.86
N THR A 76 -14.40 -0.28 0.19
CA THR A 76 -14.45 -1.75 0.10
C THR A 76 -15.70 -2.23 -0.64
N ILE A 77 -16.88 -1.66 -0.32
CA ILE A 77 -18.14 -2.02 -0.98
C ILE A 77 -18.07 -1.70 -2.48
N VAL A 78 -17.61 -0.50 -2.85
CA VAL A 78 -17.50 -0.07 -4.25
C VAL A 78 -16.51 -0.95 -5.01
N VAL A 79 -15.31 -1.19 -4.45
CA VAL A 79 -14.31 -2.07 -5.08
C VAL A 79 -14.87 -3.47 -5.26
N ALA A 80 -15.52 -4.05 -4.24
CA ALA A 80 -16.12 -5.38 -4.34
C ALA A 80 -17.21 -5.44 -5.42
N ALA A 81 -18.11 -4.45 -5.46
CA ALA A 81 -19.19 -4.39 -6.45
C ALA A 81 -18.65 -4.25 -7.88
N VAL A 82 -17.66 -3.36 -8.09
CA VAL A 82 -17.03 -3.14 -9.40
C VAL A 82 -16.27 -4.38 -9.86
N THR A 83 -15.51 -5.02 -8.94
CA THR A 83 -14.78 -6.26 -9.25
C THR A 83 -15.74 -7.39 -9.62
N LEU A 84 -16.81 -7.60 -8.84
CA LEU A 84 -17.82 -8.63 -9.15
C LEU A 84 -18.51 -8.34 -10.50
N PHE A 85 -18.86 -7.09 -10.77
CA PHE A 85 -19.41 -6.70 -12.07
C PHE A 85 -18.44 -7.02 -13.21
N ALA A 86 -17.14 -6.73 -13.05
CA ALA A 86 -16.13 -7.06 -14.05
C ALA A 86 -16.01 -8.57 -14.27
N VAL A 87 -15.87 -9.35 -13.18
CA VAL A 87 -15.73 -10.82 -13.23
C VAL A 87 -16.94 -11.48 -13.90
N MET A 88 -18.16 -11.02 -13.61
CA MET A 88 -19.39 -11.54 -14.22
C MET A 88 -19.45 -11.31 -15.75
N ARG A 89 -18.66 -10.41 -16.31
CA ARG A 89 -18.58 -10.13 -17.75
C ARG A 89 -17.49 -10.95 -18.46
N TYR A 90 -16.73 -11.76 -17.73
CA TYR A 90 -15.69 -12.62 -18.29
C TYR A 90 -16.18 -14.07 -18.49
N PRO A 91 -16.77 -14.43 -19.63
CA PRO A 91 -16.94 -15.83 -19.99
C PRO A 91 -15.61 -16.50 -20.36
N ASP A 92 -14.69 -15.74 -20.94
CA ASP A 92 -13.33 -16.12 -21.35
C ASP A 92 -12.43 -14.87 -21.47
N LEU A 93 -11.14 -15.07 -21.75
CA LEU A 93 -10.17 -13.97 -21.89
C LEU A 93 -10.44 -13.04 -23.08
N ALA A 94 -11.04 -13.53 -24.16
CA ALA A 94 -11.34 -12.71 -25.33
C ALA A 94 -12.38 -11.61 -25.02
N ALA A 95 -13.14 -11.78 -23.94
CA ALA A 95 -14.07 -10.75 -23.46
C ALA A 95 -13.36 -9.44 -23.11
N ALA A 96 -12.09 -9.48 -22.71
CA ALA A 96 -11.29 -8.28 -22.43
C ALA A 96 -11.19 -7.33 -23.64
N GLU A 97 -11.23 -7.88 -24.85
CA GLU A 97 -11.15 -7.10 -26.10
C GLU A 97 -12.53 -6.77 -26.69
N THR A 98 -13.53 -7.60 -26.44
CA THR A 98 -14.84 -7.52 -27.10
C THR A 98 -15.91 -6.83 -26.25
N ASP A 99 -15.85 -6.92 -24.93
CA ASP A 99 -16.77 -6.23 -24.04
C ASP A 99 -16.33 -4.78 -23.78
N PHE A 100 -17.23 -3.83 -24.00
CA PHE A 100 -16.93 -2.40 -23.85
C PHE A 100 -16.41 -2.02 -22.45
N PHE A 101 -17.03 -2.53 -21.39
CA PHE A 101 -16.61 -2.18 -20.03
C PHE A 101 -15.26 -2.80 -19.66
N LEU A 102 -15.00 -4.02 -20.09
CA LEU A 102 -13.73 -4.68 -19.86
C LEU A 102 -12.62 -3.98 -20.65
N ASN A 103 -12.80 -3.79 -21.92
CA ASN A 103 -11.78 -3.22 -22.80
C ASN A 103 -11.32 -1.82 -22.34
N TYR A 104 -12.27 -0.95 -21.99
CA TYR A 104 -11.93 0.46 -21.70
C TYR A 104 -11.79 0.80 -20.23
N LEU A 105 -12.31 -0.03 -19.29
CA LEU A 105 -12.40 0.37 -17.89
C LEU A 105 -11.98 -0.70 -16.88
N LEU A 106 -12.38 -1.97 -17.07
CA LEU A 106 -12.42 -2.95 -15.99
C LEU A 106 -11.59 -4.21 -16.20
N SER A 107 -11.03 -4.47 -17.39
CA SER A 107 -9.98 -5.48 -17.51
C SER A 107 -8.80 -5.11 -16.63
N SER A 108 -8.01 -6.07 -16.20
CA SER A 108 -6.89 -5.79 -15.31
C SER A 108 -5.96 -4.71 -15.86
N GLN A 109 -5.65 -4.78 -17.16
CA GLN A 109 -4.80 -3.80 -17.82
C GLN A 109 -5.47 -2.42 -17.91
N ALA A 110 -6.75 -2.35 -18.34
CA ALA A 110 -7.46 -1.07 -18.42
C ALA A 110 -7.56 -0.38 -17.05
N ALA A 111 -7.94 -1.12 -16.01
CA ALA A 111 -8.06 -0.59 -14.66
C ALA A 111 -6.69 -0.10 -14.11
N ILE A 112 -5.61 -0.86 -14.34
CA ILE A 112 -4.25 -0.46 -13.94
C ILE A 112 -3.77 0.77 -14.73
N MET A 113 -4.09 0.88 -16.03
CA MET A 113 -3.75 2.08 -16.80
C MET A 113 -4.51 3.32 -16.28
N TRP A 114 -5.79 3.20 -15.92
CA TRP A 114 -6.51 4.29 -15.25
C TRP A 114 -5.91 4.65 -13.90
N MET A 115 -5.50 3.65 -13.10
CA MET A 115 -4.73 3.89 -11.87
C MET A 115 -3.47 4.72 -12.16
N CYS A 116 -2.69 4.33 -13.16
CA CYS A 116 -1.46 5.04 -13.55
C CYS A 116 -1.75 6.49 -13.94
N ALA A 117 -2.73 6.73 -14.81
CA ALA A 117 -3.10 8.08 -15.26
C ALA A 117 -3.51 8.96 -14.08
N LEU A 118 -4.35 8.44 -13.20
CA LEU A 118 -4.84 9.18 -12.04
C LEU A 118 -3.74 9.47 -11.02
N PHE A 119 -2.85 8.50 -10.72
CA PHE A 119 -1.73 8.72 -9.80
C PHE A 119 -0.66 9.65 -10.37
N LEU A 120 -0.47 9.72 -11.68
CA LEU A 120 0.42 10.71 -12.31
C LEU A 120 -0.17 12.12 -12.24
N ALA A 121 -1.48 12.25 -12.43
CA ALA A 121 -2.16 13.54 -12.40
C ALA A 121 -2.41 14.08 -10.99
N ALA A 122 -2.67 13.20 -10.01
CA ALA A 122 -3.03 13.60 -8.65
C ALA A 122 -2.01 14.55 -7.97
N PRO A 123 -0.68 14.29 -7.97
CA PRO A 123 0.28 15.20 -7.35
C PRO A 123 0.30 16.58 -8.02
N VAL A 124 0.12 16.65 -9.33
CA VAL A 124 0.04 17.93 -10.06
C VAL A 124 -1.14 18.74 -9.56
N VAL A 125 -2.31 18.10 -9.43
CA VAL A 125 -3.56 18.74 -8.95
C VAL A 125 -3.42 19.16 -7.49
N TYR A 126 -2.85 18.33 -6.62
CA TYR A 126 -2.57 18.68 -5.22
C TYR A 126 -1.62 19.86 -5.11
N PHE A 127 -0.53 19.90 -5.88
CA PHE A 127 0.40 21.04 -5.85
C PHE A 127 -0.24 22.30 -6.43
N ALA A 128 -1.03 22.19 -7.48
CA ALA A 128 -1.78 23.34 -8.00
C ALA A 128 -2.75 23.90 -6.93
N GLY A 129 -3.42 23.01 -6.18
CA GLY A 129 -4.27 23.38 -5.04
C GLY A 129 -3.49 24.07 -3.93
N LEU A 130 -2.38 23.49 -3.49
CA LEU A 130 -1.52 24.01 -2.43
C LEU A 130 -0.90 25.37 -2.81
N LEU A 131 -0.37 25.50 -4.01
CA LEU A 131 0.29 26.73 -4.48
C LEU A 131 -0.73 27.84 -4.76
N GLY A 132 -1.86 27.49 -5.39
CA GLY A 132 -2.96 28.41 -5.71
C GLY A 132 -3.93 28.63 -4.55
N ARG A 133 -3.79 27.94 -3.41
CA ARG A 133 -4.72 27.96 -2.27
C ARG A 133 -6.16 27.64 -2.71
N ALA A 134 -6.31 26.72 -3.63
CA ALA A 134 -7.57 26.35 -4.24
C ALA A 134 -8.10 25.05 -3.61
N ALA A 135 -8.97 25.16 -2.61
CA ALA A 135 -9.55 24.02 -1.90
C ALA A 135 -10.30 23.04 -2.83
N PHE A 136 -10.81 23.52 -3.97
CA PHE A 136 -11.42 22.64 -4.99
C PHE A 136 -10.38 21.70 -5.59
N LEU A 137 -9.20 22.20 -5.98
CA LEU A 137 -8.14 21.37 -6.55
C LEU A 137 -7.59 20.36 -5.53
N GLU A 138 -7.45 20.75 -4.25
CA GLU A 138 -7.05 19.82 -3.21
C GLU A 138 -8.06 18.68 -3.04
N ARG A 139 -9.39 18.98 -3.06
CA ARG A 139 -10.45 17.96 -3.03
C ARG A 139 -10.44 17.09 -4.28
N LEU A 140 -10.18 17.67 -5.45
CA LEU A 140 -10.05 16.93 -6.70
C LEU A 140 -8.86 15.96 -6.63
N GLY A 141 -7.71 16.40 -6.10
CA GLY A 141 -6.56 15.54 -5.85
C GLY A 141 -6.90 14.35 -4.93
N THR A 142 -7.63 14.60 -3.83
CA THR A 142 -8.17 13.55 -2.94
C THR A 142 -9.06 12.54 -3.70
N ALA A 143 -9.99 13.05 -4.53
CA ALA A 143 -10.87 12.20 -5.32
C ALA A 143 -10.08 11.32 -6.32
N MET A 144 -9.08 11.92 -6.99
CA MET A 144 -8.20 11.18 -7.91
C MET A 144 -7.40 10.10 -7.16
N MET A 145 -6.90 10.39 -5.96
CA MET A 145 -6.18 9.42 -5.12
C MET A 145 -7.08 8.23 -4.73
N TRP A 146 -8.35 8.48 -4.35
CA TRP A 146 -9.34 7.44 -4.07
C TRP A 146 -9.64 6.58 -5.30
N LEU A 147 -9.92 7.23 -6.44
CA LEU A 147 -10.23 6.54 -7.69
C LEU A 147 -9.03 5.72 -8.19
N ALA A 148 -7.82 6.28 -8.12
CA ALA A 148 -6.60 5.57 -8.50
C ALA A 148 -6.37 4.33 -7.61
N SER A 149 -6.51 4.48 -6.29
CA SER A 149 -6.38 3.35 -5.36
C SER A 149 -7.43 2.28 -5.62
N GLY A 150 -8.67 2.70 -5.93
CA GLY A 150 -9.75 1.78 -6.30
C GLY A 150 -9.47 1.04 -7.60
N ALA A 151 -9.06 1.76 -8.64
CA ALA A 151 -8.73 1.18 -9.93
C ALA A 151 -7.57 0.17 -9.84
N GLY A 152 -6.52 0.49 -9.05
CA GLY A 152 -5.41 -0.43 -8.80
C GLY A 152 -5.85 -1.72 -8.11
N LEU A 153 -6.67 -1.61 -7.06
CA LEU A 153 -7.16 -2.78 -6.35
C LEU A 153 -8.13 -3.61 -7.20
N VAL A 154 -9.04 -2.97 -7.94
CA VAL A 154 -9.92 -3.65 -8.93
C VAL A 154 -9.06 -4.35 -9.97
N GLY A 155 -8.05 -3.68 -10.52
CA GLY A 155 -7.14 -4.24 -11.53
C GLY A 155 -6.44 -5.51 -11.03
N LEU A 156 -5.93 -5.52 -9.80
CA LEU A 156 -5.32 -6.73 -9.22
C LEU A 156 -6.37 -7.84 -8.98
N LEU A 157 -7.55 -7.51 -8.45
CA LEU A 157 -8.58 -8.52 -8.21
C LEU A 157 -9.11 -9.14 -9.51
N VAL A 158 -9.26 -8.34 -10.57
CA VAL A 158 -9.63 -8.84 -11.91
C VAL A 158 -8.50 -9.66 -12.51
N ARG A 159 -7.22 -9.23 -12.35
CA ARG A 159 -6.05 -9.99 -12.79
C ARG A 159 -5.96 -11.37 -12.11
N TRP A 160 -6.36 -11.43 -10.85
CA TRP A 160 -6.49 -12.71 -10.16
C TRP A 160 -7.48 -13.64 -10.86
N TRP A 161 -8.65 -13.13 -11.27
CA TRP A 161 -9.62 -13.88 -12.04
C TRP A 161 -9.09 -14.27 -13.43
N GLU A 162 -8.50 -13.32 -14.16
CA GLU A 162 -7.91 -13.56 -15.48
C GLU A 162 -6.84 -14.67 -15.44
N SER A 163 -6.05 -14.76 -14.37
CA SER A 163 -5.04 -15.82 -14.23
C SER A 163 -5.65 -17.22 -14.20
N TYR A 164 -6.83 -17.40 -13.59
CA TYR A 164 -7.56 -18.67 -13.63
C TYR A 164 -8.21 -18.97 -14.97
N LEU A 165 -8.55 -17.95 -15.76
CA LEU A 165 -9.07 -18.15 -17.12
C LEU A 165 -7.98 -18.59 -18.11
N ILE A 166 -6.71 -18.34 -17.83
CA ILE A 166 -5.60 -18.87 -18.64
C ILE A 166 -5.48 -20.37 -18.43
N ALA A 167 -5.28 -20.80 -17.20
CA ALA A 167 -5.28 -22.20 -16.77
C ALA A 167 -5.39 -22.28 -15.24
N PRO A 168 -6.00 -23.34 -14.68
CA PRO A 168 -6.08 -23.50 -13.23
C PRO A 168 -4.73 -23.46 -12.53
N GLU A 169 -3.66 -23.96 -13.17
CA GLU A 169 -2.30 -24.01 -12.65
C GLU A 169 -1.60 -22.65 -12.68
N VAL A 170 -2.09 -21.71 -13.49
CA VAL A 170 -1.60 -20.33 -13.58
C VAL A 170 -2.32 -19.43 -12.58
N GLY A 171 -3.51 -19.84 -12.14
CA GLY A 171 -4.37 -19.10 -11.21
C GLY A 171 -3.69 -18.78 -9.89
N ARG A 172 -3.57 -17.48 -9.54
CA ARG A 172 -2.89 -17.03 -8.33
C ARG A 172 -3.22 -15.62 -7.91
N ILE A 173 -3.00 -15.31 -6.64
CA ILE A 173 -3.06 -13.93 -6.14
C ILE A 173 -1.96 -13.10 -6.83
N PRO A 174 -2.29 -11.93 -7.41
CA PRO A 174 -1.36 -11.13 -8.22
C PRO A 174 -0.45 -10.25 -7.33
N VAL A 175 0.51 -10.87 -6.67
CA VAL A 175 1.56 -10.25 -5.85
C VAL A 175 2.92 -10.91 -6.09
N THR A 176 3.14 -11.40 -7.30
CA THR A 176 4.17 -12.38 -7.62
C THR A 176 5.31 -11.84 -8.48
N ASN A 177 5.08 -10.81 -9.25
CA ASN A 177 6.08 -10.15 -10.09
C ASN A 177 6.18 -8.65 -9.78
N LEU A 178 7.22 -7.99 -10.32
CA LEU A 178 7.46 -6.56 -10.05
C LEU A 178 6.30 -5.68 -10.54
N TYR A 179 5.65 -6.00 -11.65
CA TYR A 179 4.51 -5.26 -12.14
C TYR A 179 3.37 -5.21 -11.11
N GLU A 180 2.98 -6.38 -10.61
CA GLU A 180 1.90 -6.54 -9.64
C GLU A 180 2.22 -5.87 -8.30
N VAL A 181 3.46 -5.99 -7.82
CA VAL A 181 3.85 -5.39 -6.54
C VAL A 181 4.04 -3.87 -6.62
N PHE A 182 4.33 -3.30 -7.80
CA PHE A 182 4.28 -1.85 -7.98
C PHE A 182 2.85 -1.30 -7.96
N VAL A 183 1.89 -2.03 -8.51
CA VAL A 183 0.45 -1.71 -8.35
C VAL A 183 0.06 -1.77 -6.88
N LEU A 184 0.46 -2.84 -6.18
CA LEU A 184 0.24 -3.01 -4.74
C LEU A 184 0.85 -1.85 -3.93
N PHE A 185 2.09 -1.46 -4.22
CA PHE A 185 2.75 -0.31 -3.59
C PHE A 185 1.96 0.98 -3.78
N ALA A 186 1.56 1.27 -5.02
CA ALA A 186 0.90 2.51 -5.38
C ALA A 186 -0.43 2.68 -4.63
N PHE A 187 -1.33 1.69 -4.71
CA PHE A 187 -2.63 1.82 -4.06
C PHE A 187 -2.53 1.72 -2.52
N THR A 188 -1.65 0.87 -1.97
CA THR A 188 -1.45 0.75 -0.52
C THR A 188 -0.91 2.06 0.06
N THR A 189 0.10 2.66 -0.58
CA THR A 189 0.65 3.97 -0.18
C THR A 189 -0.43 5.06 -0.29
N GLY A 190 -1.23 5.04 -1.36
CA GLY A 190 -2.36 5.94 -1.54
C GLY A 190 -3.39 5.83 -0.40
N LEU A 191 -3.77 4.61 -0.01
CA LEU A 191 -4.73 4.37 1.08
C LEU A 191 -4.18 4.79 2.45
N ILE A 192 -2.90 4.48 2.75
CA ILE A 192 -2.26 4.94 3.99
C ILE A 192 -2.25 6.47 4.05
N TYR A 193 -1.91 7.14 2.94
CA TYR A 193 -1.96 8.59 2.86
C TYR A 193 -3.38 9.13 3.07
N LEU A 194 -4.39 8.57 2.40
CA LEU A 194 -5.80 8.98 2.55
C LEU A 194 -6.31 8.81 3.98
N TYR A 195 -5.86 7.78 4.69
CA TYR A 195 -6.14 7.62 6.12
C TYR A 195 -5.57 8.80 6.93
N TYR A 196 -4.32 9.20 6.69
CA TYR A 196 -3.71 10.33 7.38
C TYR A 196 -4.35 11.67 6.96
N GLU A 197 -4.66 11.86 5.69
CA GLU A 197 -5.41 13.02 5.21
C GLU A 197 -6.75 13.16 5.96
N TYR A 198 -7.50 12.05 6.08
CA TYR A 198 -8.73 12.01 6.84
C TYR A 198 -8.51 12.27 8.34
N ARG A 199 -7.51 11.66 8.94
CA ARG A 199 -7.26 11.74 10.39
C ARG A 199 -6.75 13.12 10.83
N TYR A 200 -5.91 13.74 10.04
CA TYR A 200 -5.29 15.03 10.33
C TYR A 200 -5.97 16.21 9.64
N GLN A 201 -7.03 15.95 8.87
CA GLN A 201 -7.81 16.97 8.16
C GLN A 201 -6.94 17.92 7.31
N THR A 202 -5.88 17.39 6.68
CA THR A 202 -4.97 18.17 5.83
C THR A 202 -4.73 17.47 4.50
N ARG A 203 -4.83 18.22 3.40
CA ARG A 203 -4.57 17.79 2.02
C ARG A 203 -3.21 18.24 1.50
N ALA A 204 -2.56 19.11 2.24
CA ALA A 204 -1.35 19.80 1.78
C ALA A 204 -0.16 18.88 1.53
N LEU A 205 -0.15 17.68 2.12
CA LEU A 205 0.90 16.68 1.92
C LEU A 205 0.66 15.76 0.71
N GLY A 206 -0.53 15.83 0.08
CA GLY A 206 -0.92 14.94 -1.01
C GLY A 206 -0.03 15.05 -2.23
N GLY A 207 0.42 16.26 -2.57
CA GLY A 207 1.37 16.46 -3.65
C GLY A 207 2.71 15.76 -3.39
N PHE A 208 3.24 15.86 -2.17
CA PHE A 208 4.51 15.24 -1.80
C PHE A 208 4.43 13.72 -1.83
N VAL A 209 3.41 13.13 -1.18
CA VAL A 209 3.22 11.67 -1.22
C VAL A 209 2.91 11.19 -2.63
N GLY A 210 2.11 11.96 -3.39
CA GLY A 210 1.81 11.66 -4.78
C GLY A 210 3.06 11.58 -5.67
N LEU A 211 4.13 12.34 -5.38
CA LEU A 211 5.39 12.27 -6.16
C LEU A 211 6.06 10.90 -6.07
N ILE A 212 6.15 10.28 -4.91
CA ILE A 212 6.78 8.96 -4.79
C ILE A 212 5.93 7.88 -5.44
N ILE A 213 4.60 8.00 -5.34
CA ILE A 213 3.68 7.13 -6.07
C ILE A 213 3.87 7.33 -7.59
N ALA A 214 3.90 8.56 -8.08
CA ALA A 214 4.12 8.87 -9.49
C ALA A 214 5.47 8.35 -10.00
N ALA A 215 6.54 8.42 -9.20
CA ALA A 215 7.82 7.82 -9.54
C ALA A 215 7.73 6.29 -9.68
N SER A 216 7.01 5.63 -8.77
CA SER A 216 6.76 4.18 -8.87
C SER A 216 5.93 3.82 -10.10
N ILE A 217 4.94 4.64 -10.47
CA ILE A 217 4.15 4.48 -11.70
C ILE A 217 5.03 4.67 -12.94
N GLY A 218 5.97 5.62 -12.91
CA GLY A 218 6.94 5.78 -14.02
C GLY A 218 7.75 4.51 -14.26
N PHE A 219 8.23 3.87 -13.20
CA PHE A 219 8.91 2.57 -13.31
C PHE A 219 7.95 1.47 -13.82
N LEU A 220 6.73 1.39 -13.27
CA LEU A 220 5.73 0.41 -13.68
C LEU A 220 5.40 0.51 -15.18
N LEU A 221 5.22 1.73 -15.71
CA LEU A 221 4.94 1.95 -17.13
C LEU A 221 6.15 1.58 -18.00
N TRP A 222 7.37 1.93 -17.58
CA TRP A 222 8.56 1.46 -18.27
C TRP A 222 8.63 -0.07 -18.30
N TYR A 223 8.38 -0.72 -17.17
CA TYR A 223 8.41 -2.18 -17.04
C TYR A 223 7.30 -2.86 -17.86
N HIS A 224 6.12 -2.23 -17.93
CA HIS A 224 5.01 -2.66 -18.77
C HIS A 224 5.36 -2.63 -20.28
N PHE A 225 5.80 -1.44 -20.78
CA PHE A 225 5.96 -1.24 -22.21
C PHE A 225 7.28 -1.78 -22.77
N VAL A 226 8.34 -1.82 -21.98
CA VAL A 226 9.67 -2.23 -22.44
C VAL A 226 9.93 -3.71 -22.19
N GLN A 227 9.48 -4.23 -21.04
CA GLN A 227 9.73 -5.61 -20.65
C GLN A 227 8.52 -6.54 -20.86
N GLY A 228 7.36 -6.02 -21.26
CA GLY A 228 6.15 -6.83 -21.41
C GLY A 228 5.62 -7.45 -20.12
N ALA A 229 6.03 -6.93 -18.97
CA ALA A 229 5.83 -7.53 -17.64
C ALA A 229 4.36 -7.60 -17.17
N HIS A 230 3.45 -7.08 -17.97
CA HIS A 230 2.00 -7.18 -17.73
C HIS A 230 1.42 -8.54 -18.09
N GLU A 231 2.13 -9.36 -18.83
CA GLU A 231 1.72 -10.72 -19.13
C GLU A 231 1.61 -11.58 -17.86
N ILE A 232 0.74 -12.60 -17.91
CA ILE A 232 0.50 -13.51 -16.79
C ILE A 232 1.16 -14.84 -17.11
N ASP A 233 2.38 -15.05 -16.59
CA ASP A 233 3.17 -16.26 -16.82
C ASP A 233 3.02 -17.25 -15.66
N PRO A 234 3.27 -18.55 -15.87
CA PRO A 234 3.37 -19.53 -14.80
C PRO A 234 4.43 -19.16 -13.77
N LEU A 235 4.15 -19.43 -12.49
CA LEU A 235 5.11 -19.16 -11.42
C LEU A 235 6.24 -20.18 -11.39
N ILE A 236 7.45 -19.70 -11.14
CA ILE A 236 8.57 -20.54 -10.78
C ILE A 236 8.31 -21.24 -9.42
N PRO A 237 8.82 -22.48 -9.21
CA PRO A 237 8.51 -23.27 -8.01
C PRO A 237 8.78 -22.55 -6.68
N ALA A 238 9.84 -21.77 -6.57
CA ALA A 238 10.19 -21.04 -5.34
C ALA A 238 9.14 -19.99 -4.93
N LEU A 239 8.34 -19.47 -5.89
CA LEU A 239 7.25 -18.51 -5.63
C LEU A 239 5.89 -19.19 -5.39
N GLN A 240 5.80 -20.51 -5.59
CA GLN A 240 4.57 -21.28 -5.34
C GLN A 240 4.42 -21.62 -3.86
N SER A 241 4.44 -20.60 -2.99
CA SER A 241 4.34 -20.76 -1.55
C SER A 241 3.21 -19.88 -0.98
N TRP A 242 2.49 -20.41 0.00
CA TRP A 242 1.47 -19.63 0.71
C TRP A 242 2.08 -18.48 1.53
N TRP A 243 3.36 -18.59 1.95
CA TRP A 243 4.09 -17.51 2.63
C TRP A 243 4.15 -16.23 1.81
N MET A 244 4.30 -16.34 0.48
CA MET A 244 4.33 -15.20 -0.41
C MET A 244 3.06 -14.36 -0.30
N LYS A 245 1.89 -15.02 -0.15
CA LYS A 245 0.57 -14.36 -0.09
C LYS A 245 0.41 -13.43 1.11
N ILE A 246 1.20 -13.60 2.17
CA ILE A 246 1.19 -12.75 3.37
C ILE A 246 2.46 -11.91 3.52
N HIS A 247 3.62 -12.47 3.18
CA HIS A 247 4.91 -11.77 3.27
C HIS A 247 4.93 -10.53 2.35
N VAL A 248 4.56 -10.69 1.08
CA VAL A 248 4.64 -9.60 0.10
C VAL A 248 3.72 -8.43 0.47
N PRO A 249 2.40 -8.60 0.70
CA PRO A 249 1.56 -7.48 1.11
C PRO A 249 2.03 -6.80 2.41
N THR A 250 2.53 -7.56 3.37
CA THR A 250 3.07 -7.03 4.63
C THR A 250 4.28 -6.13 4.38
N ASN A 251 5.20 -6.52 3.49
CA ASN A 251 6.32 -5.69 3.07
C ASN A 251 5.86 -4.39 2.40
N PHE A 252 4.86 -4.44 1.54
CA PHE A 252 4.42 -3.26 0.80
C PHE A 252 3.67 -2.25 1.67
N VAL A 253 3.01 -2.67 2.73
CA VAL A 253 2.54 -1.76 3.80
C VAL A 253 3.72 -1.04 4.44
N ALA A 254 4.80 -1.76 4.76
CA ALA A 254 6.01 -1.16 5.35
C ALA A 254 6.68 -0.16 4.39
N TYR A 255 6.90 -0.56 3.14
CA TYR A 255 7.54 0.30 2.13
C TYR A 255 6.72 1.56 1.86
N GLY A 256 5.40 1.45 1.76
CA GLY A 256 4.50 2.59 1.62
C GLY A 256 4.59 3.56 2.81
N ALA A 257 4.59 3.04 4.02
CA ALA A 257 4.71 3.85 5.24
C ALA A 257 6.08 4.56 5.31
N PHE A 258 7.18 3.88 4.99
CA PHE A 258 8.51 4.50 4.93
C PHE A 258 8.61 5.57 3.83
N ALA A 259 8.01 5.32 2.67
CA ALA A 259 7.96 6.28 1.58
C ALA A 259 7.18 7.54 1.98
N ILE A 260 6.03 7.40 2.63
CA ILE A 260 5.26 8.52 3.17
C ILE A 260 6.08 9.32 4.19
N ALA A 261 6.76 8.63 5.12
CA ALA A 261 7.60 9.30 6.11
C ALA A 261 8.71 10.14 5.46
N ALA A 262 9.37 9.60 4.44
CA ALA A 262 10.41 10.32 3.69
C ALA A 262 9.84 11.54 2.95
N MET A 263 8.67 11.42 2.31
CA MET A 263 8.05 12.54 1.59
C MET A 263 7.53 13.62 2.51
N ILE A 264 7.06 13.26 3.71
CA ILE A 264 6.75 14.22 4.78
C ILE A 264 8.05 14.89 5.25
N GLY A 265 9.15 14.13 5.36
CA GLY A 265 10.49 14.66 5.65
C GLY A 265 10.93 15.72 4.64
N VAL A 266 10.72 15.47 3.33
CA VAL A 266 10.97 16.45 2.27
C VAL A 266 10.12 17.72 2.48
N ALA A 267 8.82 17.57 2.72
CA ALA A 267 7.92 18.69 2.98
C ALA A 267 8.37 19.49 4.21
N TYR A 268 8.76 18.81 5.28
CA TYR A 268 9.32 19.41 6.50
C TYR A 268 10.57 20.25 6.20
N LEU A 269 11.54 19.69 5.47
CA LEU A 269 12.80 20.36 5.14
C LEU A 269 12.59 21.59 4.23
N ILE A 270 11.62 21.53 3.31
CA ILE A 270 11.22 22.66 2.49
C ILE A 270 10.60 23.77 3.35
N GLN A 271 9.68 23.39 4.26
CA GLN A 271 9.06 24.35 5.16
C GLN A 271 10.07 25.00 6.11
N ALA A 272 11.02 24.23 6.64
CA ALA A 272 12.05 24.73 7.55
C ALA A 272 12.89 25.85 6.94
N ARG A 273 13.06 25.88 5.61
CA ARG A 273 13.78 26.94 4.90
C ARG A 273 12.96 28.21 4.67
N MET A 274 11.64 28.11 4.56
CA MET A 274 10.72 29.23 4.29
C MET A 274 9.42 29.07 5.11
N PRO A 275 9.49 29.09 6.45
CA PRO A 275 8.37 28.69 7.30
C PRO A 275 7.10 29.54 7.06
N ASN A 276 7.24 30.86 7.02
CA ASN A 276 6.10 31.76 6.83
C ASN A 276 5.41 31.61 5.46
N ALA A 277 6.14 31.23 4.41
CA ALA A 277 5.59 31.08 3.08
C ALA A 277 4.74 29.80 2.96
N TRP A 278 5.23 28.68 3.47
CA TRP A 278 4.58 27.38 3.34
C TRP A 278 3.44 27.20 4.34
N GLN A 279 3.60 27.70 5.57
CA GLN A 279 2.54 27.68 6.56
C GLN A 279 1.31 28.50 6.09
N ARG A 280 1.53 29.66 5.44
CA ARG A 280 0.45 30.42 4.81
C ARG A 280 -0.21 29.72 3.64
N ARG A 281 0.43 28.75 3.01
CA ARG A 281 -0.14 27.89 1.96
C ARG A 281 -0.88 26.66 2.51
N GLY A 282 -0.86 26.43 3.80
CA GLY A 282 -1.62 25.36 4.46
C GLY A 282 -0.81 24.10 4.77
N LEU A 283 0.54 24.09 4.59
CA LEU A 283 1.34 22.99 5.10
C LEU A 283 1.17 22.87 6.62
N PRO A 284 1.04 21.65 7.16
CA PRO A 284 0.95 21.42 8.59
C PRO A 284 2.13 22.03 9.35
N SER A 285 1.96 22.26 10.65
CA SER A 285 3.07 22.73 11.46
C SER A 285 4.22 21.70 11.51
N PRO A 286 5.47 22.14 11.75
CA PRO A 286 6.61 21.23 11.87
C PRO A 286 6.38 20.09 12.88
N GLU A 287 5.68 20.38 13.98
CA GLU A 287 5.37 19.39 15.03
C GLU A 287 4.43 18.31 14.51
N VAL A 288 3.42 18.67 13.73
CA VAL A 288 2.49 17.70 13.11
C VAL A 288 3.21 16.85 12.08
N MET A 289 4.08 17.44 11.26
CA MET A 289 4.86 16.68 10.27
C MET A 289 5.87 15.75 10.94
N ASP A 290 6.51 16.18 12.02
CA ASP A 290 7.42 15.35 12.81
C ASP A 290 6.69 14.16 13.47
N ASP A 291 5.47 14.37 13.98
CA ASP A 291 4.62 13.31 14.52
C ASP A 291 4.15 12.32 13.42
N LEU A 292 3.79 12.84 12.25
CA LEU A 292 3.41 12.01 11.09
C LEU A 292 4.58 11.17 10.59
N MET A 293 5.80 11.73 10.49
CA MET A 293 7.00 10.96 10.14
C MET A 293 7.20 9.81 11.15
N TYR A 294 7.12 10.12 12.44
CA TYR A 294 7.26 9.12 13.49
C TYR A 294 6.22 7.98 13.36
N LYS A 295 4.95 8.32 13.20
CA LYS A 295 3.88 7.32 13.11
C LYS A 295 4.03 6.43 11.88
N ASN A 296 4.44 7.01 10.75
CA ASN A 296 4.70 6.23 9.54
C ASN A 296 5.92 5.34 9.68
N ILE A 297 7.02 5.81 10.29
CA ILE A 297 8.19 4.98 10.54
C ILE A 297 7.86 3.87 11.55
N ALA A 298 7.10 4.15 12.60
CA ALA A 298 6.70 3.13 13.58
C ALA A 298 5.80 2.06 12.93
N LEU A 299 4.82 2.46 12.10
CA LEU A 299 3.97 1.56 11.34
C LEU A 299 4.83 0.71 10.38
N GLY A 300 5.67 1.35 9.57
CA GLY A 300 6.55 0.68 8.63
C GLY A 300 7.48 -0.30 9.31
N PHE A 301 8.09 0.08 10.43
CA PHE A 301 9.01 -0.77 11.20
C PHE A 301 8.30 -2.01 11.77
N ALA A 302 7.09 -1.86 12.30
CA ALA A 302 6.30 -2.98 12.81
C ALA A 302 5.98 -3.99 11.68
N PHE A 303 5.46 -3.51 10.55
CA PHE A 303 5.15 -4.34 9.40
C PHE A 303 6.40 -4.95 8.75
N PHE A 304 7.49 -4.20 8.66
CA PHE A 304 8.75 -4.71 8.12
C PHE A 304 9.38 -5.79 9.00
N THR A 305 9.25 -5.66 10.33
CA THR A 305 9.68 -6.71 11.27
C THR A 305 8.90 -8.00 11.06
N ILE A 306 7.56 -7.90 10.98
CA ILE A 306 6.70 -9.05 10.68
C ILE A 306 7.09 -9.66 9.32
N ALA A 307 7.24 -8.83 8.29
CA ALA A 307 7.61 -9.27 6.96
C ALA A 307 8.96 -9.99 6.93
N THR A 308 9.96 -9.50 7.65
CA THR A 308 11.28 -10.14 7.75
C THR A 308 11.19 -11.53 8.38
N ILE A 309 10.37 -11.68 9.44
CA ILE A 309 10.11 -12.98 10.07
C ILE A 309 9.40 -13.93 9.10
N LEU A 310 8.36 -13.45 8.41
CA LEU A 310 7.63 -14.24 7.40
C LEU A 310 8.55 -14.67 6.25
N GLY A 311 9.45 -13.77 5.82
CA GLY A 311 10.46 -14.07 4.80
C GLY A 311 11.46 -15.15 5.24
N ALA A 312 11.90 -15.12 6.50
CA ALA A 312 12.76 -16.16 7.06
C ALA A 312 12.06 -17.54 7.11
N LEU A 313 10.76 -17.56 7.48
CA LEU A 313 9.97 -18.80 7.46
C LEU A 313 9.80 -19.33 6.04
N TRP A 314 9.58 -18.45 5.06
CA TRP A 314 9.54 -18.82 3.65
C TRP A 314 10.89 -19.35 3.15
N ALA A 315 12.01 -18.70 3.50
CA ALA A 315 13.36 -19.13 3.16
C ALA A 315 13.66 -20.56 3.66
N ALA A 316 13.21 -20.88 4.89
CA ALA A 316 13.36 -22.22 5.46
C ALA A 316 12.62 -23.30 4.64
N GLU A 317 11.43 -22.97 4.13
CA GLU A 317 10.65 -23.88 3.28
C GLU A 317 11.24 -23.99 1.87
N ALA A 318 11.64 -22.87 1.27
CA ALA A 318 12.11 -22.82 -0.12
C ALA A 318 13.55 -23.31 -0.30
N TRP A 319 14.43 -23.05 0.68
CA TRP A 319 15.88 -23.28 0.57
C TRP A 319 16.48 -24.04 1.73
N GLY A 320 15.68 -24.49 2.69
CA GLY A 320 16.11 -25.33 3.82
C GLY A 320 16.80 -24.59 4.98
N GLY A 321 16.79 -23.24 4.98
CA GLY A 321 17.40 -22.43 6.04
C GLY A 321 16.69 -21.11 6.26
N TYR A 322 16.58 -20.67 7.51
CA TYR A 322 15.90 -19.41 7.85
C TYR A 322 16.66 -18.16 7.40
N TRP A 323 17.99 -18.28 7.23
CA TRP A 323 18.88 -17.18 6.90
C TRP A 323 20.18 -17.68 6.29
N SER A 324 20.56 -17.15 5.15
CA SER A 324 21.75 -17.58 4.38
C SER A 324 22.76 -16.45 4.12
N TRP A 325 22.49 -15.24 4.63
CA TRP A 325 23.26 -14.03 4.30
C TRP A 325 23.19 -13.66 2.81
N ASP A 326 22.14 -14.09 2.13
CA ASP A 326 21.84 -13.63 0.78
C ASP A 326 21.79 -12.09 0.73
N PRO A 327 22.17 -11.46 -0.39
CA PRO A 327 22.14 -10.01 -0.51
C PRO A 327 20.79 -9.38 -0.12
N LYS A 328 19.65 -10.01 -0.45
CA LYS A 328 18.32 -9.54 -0.09
C LYS A 328 18.07 -9.57 1.42
N GLU A 329 18.47 -10.65 2.06
CA GLU A 329 18.39 -10.81 3.52
C GLU A 329 19.28 -9.79 4.23
N THR A 330 20.53 -9.64 3.78
CA THR A 330 21.50 -8.70 4.34
C THR A 330 21.01 -7.26 4.25
N TRP A 331 20.48 -6.84 3.10
CA TRP A 331 19.93 -5.49 2.93
C TRP A 331 18.60 -5.29 3.68
N SER A 332 17.82 -6.34 3.86
CA SER A 332 16.65 -6.29 4.74
C SER A 332 17.05 -6.03 6.19
N LEU A 333 18.12 -6.68 6.69
CA LEU A 333 18.67 -6.39 8.01
C LEU A 333 19.20 -4.96 8.12
N ILE A 334 19.91 -4.46 7.11
CA ILE A 334 20.40 -3.07 7.06
C ILE A 334 19.22 -2.09 7.13
N THR A 335 18.15 -2.34 6.38
CA THR A 335 16.93 -1.53 6.42
C THR A 335 16.29 -1.56 7.80
N TRP A 336 16.18 -2.74 8.39
CA TRP A 336 15.61 -2.91 9.73
C TRP A 336 16.43 -2.13 10.78
N LEU A 337 17.75 -2.28 10.77
CA LEU A 337 18.65 -1.56 11.67
C LEU A 337 18.60 -0.04 11.47
N ASN A 338 18.48 0.44 10.23
CA ASN A 338 18.33 1.86 9.92
C ASN A 338 17.12 2.47 10.64
N TYR A 339 15.97 1.83 10.55
CA TYR A 339 14.75 2.34 11.18
C TYR A 339 14.69 2.04 12.68
N ALA A 340 15.27 0.94 13.14
CA ALA A 340 15.47 0.68 14.57
C ALA A 340 16.30 1.78 15.23
N ALA A 341 17.41 2.18 14.59
CA ALA A 341 18.27 3.27 15.09
C ALA A 341 17.52 4.62 15.08
N TRP A 342 16.74 4.91 14.02
CA TRP A 342 15.90 6.10 13.95
C TRP A 342 14.91 6.17 15.14
N LEU A 343 14.19 5.10 15.40
CA LEU A 343 13.24 5.00 16.52
C LEU A 343 13.96 5.05 17.86
N HIS A 344 15.10 4.37 17.99
CA HIS A 344 15.90 4.37 19.22
C HIS A 344 16.33 5.79 19.62
N LEU A 345 16.89 6.57 18.69
CA LEU A 345 17.31 7.93 19.00
C LEU A 345 16.13 8.85 19.31
N ARG A 346 14.99 8.63 18.65
CA ARG A 346 13.78 9.38 18.97
C ARG A 346 13.30 9.12 20.40
N PHE A 347 13.31 7.86 20.87
CA PHE A 347 12.83 7.50 22.20
C PHE A 347 13.83 7.80 23.30
N THR A 348 15.11 7.49 23.09
CA THR A 348 16.14 7.57 24.14
C THR A 348 16.79 8.94 24.25
N LYS A 349 16.94 9.65 23.14
CA LYS A 349 17.61 10.96 23.06
C LYS A 349 16.64 12.11 22.77
N GLY A 350 15.37 11.82 22.50
CA GLY A 350 14.36 12.82 22.16
C GLY A 350 14.62 13.55 20.85
N TRP A 351 15.39 12.95 19.91
CA TRP A 351 15.70 13.58 18.63
C TRP A 351 14.42 13.84 17.83
N ARG A 352 14.34 15.04 17.25
CA ARG A 352 13.20 15.54 16.48
C ARG A 352 13.67 16.50 15.39
N GLY A 353 12.74 16.84 14.50
CA GLY A 353 12.92 17.92 13.54
C GLY A 353 13.89 17.59 12.41
N THR A 354 14.70 18.58 12.03
CA THR A 354 15.54 18.53 10.81
C THR A 354 16.46 17.31 10.69
N PRO A 355 17.19 16.86 11.71
CA PRO A 355 18.02 15.66 11.59
C PRO A 355 17.21 14.41 11.31
N MET A 356 16.05 14.28 11.96
CA MET A 356 15.17 13.13 11.80
C MET A 356 14.49 13.12 10.42
N ALA A 357 14.15 14.32 9.90
CA ALA A 357 13.62 14.48 8.56
C ALA A 357 14.65 14.09 7.48
N TRP A 358 15.91 14.53 7.60
CA TRP A 358 16.99 14.10 6.71
C TRP A 358 17.21 12.59 6.75
N TRP A 359 17.16 12.02 7.95
CA TRP A 359 17.33 10.56 8.10
C TRP A 359 16.15 9.78 7.51
N ALA A 360 14.91 10.26 7.63
CA ALA A 360 13.76 9.64 6.98
C ALA A 360 13.93 9.64 5.44
N VAL A 361 14.42 10.75 4.86
CA VAL A 361 14.72 10.83 3.42
C VAL A 361 15.84 9.87 3.03
N ALA A 362 16.94 9.83 3.78
CA ALA A 362 18.04 8.88 3.54
C ALA A 362 17.59 7.43 3.65
N GLY A 363 16.72 7.13 4.62
CA GLY A 363 16.12 5.80 4.82
C GLY A 363 15.34 5.31 3.61
N LEU A 364 14.71 6.20 2.84
CA LEU A 364 14.02 5.82 1.61
C LEU A 364 14.99 5.26 0.56
N PHE A 365 16.20 5.81 0.44
CA PHE A 365 17.22 5.26 -0.47
C PHE A 365 17.65 3.86 -0.03
N VAL A 366 17.79 3.62 1.27
CA VAL A 366 18.09 2.28 1.82
C VAL A 366 16.99 1.28 1.45
N VAL A 367 15.72 1.66 1.66
CA VAL A 367 14.55 0.82 1.29
C VAL A 367 14.52 0.55 -0.21
N THR A 368 14.69 1.59 -1.03
CA THR A 368 14.66 1.47 -2.49
C THR A 368 15.79 0.55 -2.98
N PHE A 369 16.99 0.66 -2.40
CA PHE A 369 18.08 -0.24 -2.72
C PHE A 369 17.77 -1.67 -2.29
N THR A 370 17.23 -1.89 -1.10
CA THR A 370 16.79 -3.22 -0.65
C THR A 370 15.77 -3.84 -1.59
N PHE A 371 14.81 -3.05 -2.08
CA PHE A 371 13.74 -3.56 -2.93
C PHE A 371 14.20 -3.75 -4.39
N LEU A 372 14.75 -2.72 -5.02
CA LEU A 372 15.15 -2.72 -6.43
C LEU A 372 16.65 -2.94 -6.63
N GLY A 373 17.49 -2.18 -5.92
CA GLY A 373 18.93 -2.16 -6.16
C GLY A 373 19.57 -3.54 -5.98
N VAL A 374 19.14 -4.31 -4.99
CA VAL A 374 19.63 -5.67 -4.79
C VAL A 374 19.35 -6.55 -6.01
N ASN A 375 18.16 -6.46 -6.58
CA ASN A 375 17.79 -7.28 -7.75
C ASN A 375 18.54 -6.87 -9.02
N ILE A 376 18.89 -5.57 -9.14
CA ILE A 376 19.58 -5.03 -10.33
C ILE A 376 21.09 -5.27 -10.27
N PHE A 377 21.70 -5.11 -9.09
CA PHE A 377 23.15 -5.04 -8.97
C PHE A 377 23.79 -6.26 -8.28
N LEU A 378 23.00 -7.08 -7.60
CA LEU A 378 23.51 -8.20 -6.79
C LEU A 378 22.77 -9.48 -7.16
N SER A 379 23.53 -10.57 -7.35
CA SER A 379 22.98 -11.90 -7.58
C SER A 379 22.82 -12.67 -6.28
N GLY A 380 21.77 -13.47 -6.16
CA GLY A 380 21.51 -14.31 -4.97
C GLY A 380 20.28 -15.20 -5.13
N LEU A 381 19.88 -15.84 -4.05
CA LEU A 381 18.73 -16.76 -4.03
C LEU A 381 17.40 -16.06 -4.39
N HIS A 382 17.31 -14.75 -4.19
CA HIS A 382 16.15 -13.91 -4.50
C HIS A 382 16.20 -13.28 -5.89
N SER A 383 17.11 -13.69 -6.77
CA SER A 383 17.20 -13.20 -8.14
C SER A 383 16.22 -13.97 -9.03
N TYR A 384 14.96 -13.54 -9.06
CA TYR A 384 13.91 -14.14 -9.86
C TYR A 384 13.64 -13.31 -11.11
N GLY A 385 14.29 -13.66 -12.19
CA GLY A 385 14.15 -12.97 -13.48
C GLY A 385 15.17 -11.87 -13.70
N GLU A 386 15.56 -11.70 -14.97
CA GLU A 386 16.36 -10.56 -15.43
C GLU A 386 15.45 -9.32 -15.51
N LEU A 387 15.95 -8.18 -15.05
CA LEU A 387 15.29 -6.88 -15.21
C LEU A 387 15.52 -6.32 -16.62
#